data_b8ecb1374a5b3a0d296ed1ab66934e49
#
_entry.id   b8ecb1374a5b3a0d296ed1ab66934e49
#
_cell.length_a   1.000
_cell.length_b   1.000
_cell.length_c   1.000
_cell.angle_alpha   90.00
_cell.angle_beta   90.00
_cell.angle_gamma   90.00
#
_symmetry.space_group_name_H-M   'P 1'
#
loop_
_entity.id
_entity.type
_entity.pdbx_description
1 polymer ?
#
loop_
_entity_poly.entity_id
_entity_poly.type
_entity_poly.pdbx_seq_one_letter_code
_entity_poly.pdbx_strand_id
1 'polypeptide(L)'
;MEIRVLHRGENDIEFVIEGVNAAFVNSLRRAFISDIPTFAVDYVVFYSNTSPLYDEIVAQRLAMVPLTTETTRYIPASECCEDGCEKCSVTLSLSREGPCMVMSGDLISEDSDVIPVHDNIPIVKLGINQKLTLNAIARIGYAKDHAKWQSALASYQHVPRITVDTEMCDLGGACIQECPRDVLDIVDDELVPKYLYSCNLCGACMDICDYDAIKVEPVEDSFVFRLESFGSMSVKSLIEEAAKLFTEKADSLLEELENLD
;
A
#
# COMPACT_ATOMS: atom_id res chain seq x y z
N MET A 1 13.17 -19.05 8.28
CA MET A 1 12.51 -17.72 8.14
C MET A 1 12.23 -17.19 9.53
N GLU A 2 12.77 -16.03 9.84
CA GLU A 2 12.54 -15.30 11.10
C GLU A 2 12.00 -13.92 10.77
N ILE A 3 11.10 -13.41 11.63
CA ILE A 3 10.47 -12.10 11.43
C ILE A 3 10.63 -11.28 12.71
N ARG A 4 11.11 -10.04 12.56
CA ARG A 4 11.26 -9.09 13.66
C ARG A 4 10.60 -7.76 13.29
N VAL A 5 9.57 -7.37 14.04
CA VAL A 5 8.89 -6.08 13.84
C VAL A 5 9.78 -4.95 14.35
N LEU A 6 9.99 -3.94 13.48
CA LEU A 6 10.73 -2.73 13.79
C LEU A 6 9.81 -1.60 14.21
N HIS A 7 8.71 -1.42 13.46
CA HIS A 7 7.70 -0.41 13.71
C HIS A 7 6.30 -0.99 13.46
N ARG A 8 5.31 -0.54 14.24
CA ARG A 8 3.90 -0.85 14.04
C ARG A 8 3.07 0.38 14.35
N GLY A 9 2.49 0.98 13.32
CA GLY A 9 1.49 2.03 13.40
C GLY A 9 0.07 1.48 13.33
N GLU A 10 -0.89 2.37 13.12
CA GLU A 10 -2.30 2.03 12.91
C GLU A 10 -2.52 1.43 11.51
N ASN A 11 -1.95 2.07 10.48
CA ASN A 11 -2.10 1.70 9.09
C ASN A 11 -0.80 1.27 8.41
N ASP A 12 0.30 1.15 9.16
CA ASP A 12 1.61 0.78 8.63
C ASP A 12 2.36 -0.20 9.53
N ILE A 13 3.25 -0.97 8.92
CA ILE A 13 4.17 -1.85 9.61
C ILE A 13 5.51 -1.90 8.88
N GLU A 14 6.59 -1.90 9.65
CA GLU A 14 7.94 -2.18 9.16
C GLU A 14 8.51 -3.37 9.92
N PHE A 15 9.06 -4.34 9.20
CA PHE A 15 9.64 -5.54 9.80
C PHE A 15 10.83 -6.05 8.99
N VAL A 16 11.72 -6.75 9.67
CA VAL A 16 12.81 -7.51 9.04
C VAL A 16 12.34 -8.95 8.86
N ILE A 17 12.62 -9.51 7.68
CA ILE A 17 12.43 -10.91 7.37
C ILE A 17 13.77 -11.51 6.97
N GLU A 18 14.19 -12.59 7.62
CA GLU A 18 15.48 -13.24 7.47
C GLU A 18 15.33 -14.71 7.05
N GLY A 19 16.33 -15.24 6.34
CA GLY A 19 16.33 -16.63 5.86
C GLY A 19 15.35 -16.85 4.71
N VAL A 20 15.19 -15.84 3.84
CA VAL A 20 14.36 -15.90 2.62
C VAL A 20 15.13 -15.31 1.44
N ASN A 21 14.66 -15.61 0.24
CA ASN A 21 15.23 -15.02 -0.98
C ASN A 21 14.39 -13.85 -1.50
N ALA A 22 14.97 -13.02 -2.37
CA ALA A 22 14.31 -11.87 -2.98
C ALA A 22 13.04 -12.25 -3.77
N ALA A 23 12.98 -13.45 -4.36
CA ALA A 23 11.80 -13.91 -5.10
C ALA A 23 10.59 -14.06 -4.18
N PHE A 24 10.76 -14.64 -3.00
CA PHE A 24 9.70 -14.77 -2.00
C PHE A 24 9.22 -13.39 -1.53
N VAL A 25 10.15 -12.50 -1.16
CA VAL A 25 9.82 -11.16 -0.65
C VAL A 25 9.12 -10.32 -1.73
N ASN A 26 9.55 -10.43 -2.99
CA ASN A 26 8.88 -9.77 -4.10
C ASN A 26 7.48 -10.34 -4.39
N SER A 27 7.31 -11.66 -4.23
CA SER A 27 5.97 -12.27 -4.34
C SER A 27 5.03 -11.75 -3.26
N LEU A 28 5.51 -11.63 -2.03
CA LEU A 28 4.77 -11.05 -0.91
C LEU A 28 4.38 -9.59 -1.20
N ARG A 29 5.34 -8.77 -1.66
CA ARG A 29 5.07 -7.38 -2.06
C ARG A 29 3.99 -7.29 -3.15
N ARG A 30 4.08 -8.13 -4.16
CA ARG A 30 3.10 -8.17 -5.26
C ARG A 30 1.73 -8.61 -4.78
N ALA A 31 1.64 -9.60 -3.89
CA ALA A 31 0.38 -10.02 -3.30
C ALA A 31 -0.33 -8.84 -2.62
N PHE A 32 0.37 -8.07 -1.79
CA PHE A 32 -0.19 -6.88 -1.13
C PHE A 32 -0.67 -5.81 -2.12
N ILE A 33 0.05 -5.59 -3.22
CA ILE A 33 -0.27 -4.52 -4.16
C ILE A 33 -1.39 -4.93 -5.13
N SER A 34 -1.39 -6.19 -5.59
CA SER A 34 -2.14 -6.60 -6.78
C SER A 34 -3.21 -7.64 -6.56
N ASP A 35 -3.03 -8.53 -5.59
CA ASP A 35 -3.81 -9.76 -5.50
C ASP A 35 -4.85 -9.75 -4.38
N ILE A 36 -4.79 -8.81 -3.44
CA ILE A 36 -5.80 -8.65 -2.39
C ILE A 36 -6.98 -7.85 -2.96
N PRO A 37 -8.21 -8.42 -2.94
CA PRO A 37 -9.38 -7.73 -3.46
C PRO A 37 -9.84 -6.62 -2.53
N THR A 38 -10.27 -5.48 -3.10
CA THR A 38 -10.82 -4.35 -2.34
C THR A 38 -12.05 -3.76 -3.03
N PHE A 39 -12.87 -3.01 -2.26
CA PHE A 39 -13.94 -2.20 -2.83
C PHE A 39 -13.41 -0.92 -3.44
N ALA A 40 -13.93 -0.58 -4.62
CA ALA A 40 -13.81 0.74 -5.23
C ALA A 40 -15.05 1.05 -6.05
N VAL A 41 -15.36 2.33 -6.23
CA VAL A 41 -16.43 2.75 -7.15
C VAL A 41 -16.05 2.32 -8.56
N ASP A 42 -16.90 1.50 -9.18
CA ASP A 42 -16.67 0.94 -10.50
C ASP A 42 -17.36 1.76 -11.59
N TYR A 43 -18.62 2.12 -11.38
CA TYR A 43 -19.33 3.02 -12.27
C TYR A 43 -20.27 3.96 -11.50
N VAL A 44 -20.69 5.05 -12.16
CA VAL A 44 -21.50 6.11 -11.56
C VAL A 44 -22.70 6.41 -12.46
N VAL A 45 -23.89 6.47 -11.87
CA VAL A 45 -25.12 6.90 -12.52
C VAL A 45 -25.41 8.34 -12.09
N PHE A 46 -25.29 9.28 -13.02
CA PHE A 46 -25.58 10.68 -12.77
C PHE A 46 -27.06 10.99 -13.05
N TYR A 47 -27.74 11.55 -12.07
CA TYR A 47 -29.10 12.10 -12.23
C TYR A 47 -29.08 13.60 -12.52
N SER A 48 -28.11 14.32 -11.93
CA SER A 48 -27.90 15.74 -12.15
C SER A 48 -26.48 16.12 -11.83
N ASN A 49 -25.79 16.77 -12.77
CA ASN A 49 -24.49 17.39 -12.53
C ASN A 49 -24.49 18.77 -13.20
N THR A 50 -24.60 19.82 -12.39
CA THR A 50 -24.45 21.21 -12.84
C THR A 50 -23.18 21.85 -12.27
N SER A 51 -22.26 21.04 -11.74
CA SER A 51 -20.94 21.45 -11.25
C SER A 51 -20.04 21.90 -12.40
N PRO A 52 -18.90 22.55 -12.12
CA PRO A 52 -17.94 22.95 -13.15
C PRO A 52 -17.11 21.76 -13.69
N LEU A 53 -17.23 20.55 -13.11
CA LEU A 53 -16.52 19.34 -13.54
C LEU A 53 -17.46 18.44 -14.37
N TYR A 54 -16.91 17.89 -15.45
CA TYR A 54 -17.59 16.86 -16.24
C TYR A 54 -17.79 15.56 -15.46
N ASP A 55 -18.78 14.78 -15.86
CA ASP A 55 -19.16 13.52 -15.20
C ASP A 55 -17.97 12.55 -15.07
N GLU A 56 -17.15 12.45 -16.10
CA GLU A 56 -15.98 11.57 -16.13
C GLU A 56 -14.94 11.93 -15.06
N ILE A 57 -14.73 13.24 -14.84
CA ILE A 57 -13.79 13.72 -13.82
C ILE A 57 -14.32 13.46 -12.43
N VAL A 58 -15.62 13.66 -12.21
CA VAL A 58 -16.26 13.34 -10.92
C VAL A 58 -16.22 11.83 -10.69
N ALA A 59 -16.54 11.02 -11.68
CA ALA A 59 -16.48 9.56 -11.60
C ALA A 59 -15.07 9.05 -11.29
N GLN A 60 -14.04 9.60 -11.97
CA GLN A 60 -12.65 9.26 -11.67
C GLN A 60 -12.25 9.58 -10.23
N ARG A 61 -12.63 10.75 -9.72
CA ARG A 61 -12.34 11.13 -8.32
C ARG A 61 -13.02 10.19 -7.33
N LEU A 62 -14.30 9.85 -7.59
CA LEU A 62 -15.04 8.88 -6.77
C LEU A 62 -14.39 7.49 -6.79
N ALA A 63 -13.91 7.04 -7.95
CA ALA A 63 -13.22 5.76 -8.09
C ALA A 63 -11.92 5.67 -7.28
N MET A 64 -11.27 6.81 -7.00
CA MET A 64 -10.03 6.87 -6.21
C MET A 64 -10.26 7.09 -4.71
N VAL A 65 -11.52 7.20 -4.25
CA VAL A 65 -11.84 7.24 -2.82
C VAL A 65 -11.70 5.82 -2.24
N PRO A 66 -10.81 5.59 -1.27
CA PRO A 66 -10.70 4.28 -0.64
C PRO A 66 -11.96 3.99 0.18
N LEU A 67 -12.48 2.78 0.02
CA LEU A 67 -13.65 2.28 0.74
C LEU A 67 -13.22 1.17 1.70
N THR A 68 -13.87 1.10 2.87
CA THR A 68 -13.70 -0.04 3.78
C THR A 68 -14.12 -1.33 3.09
N THR A 69 -13.40 -2.41 3.35
CA THR A 69 -13.60 -3.68 2.64
C THR A 69 -13.67 -4.84 3.63
N GLU A 70 -14.77 -5.59 3.57
CA GLU A 70 -14.97 -6.85 4.26
C GLU A 70 -14.96 -7.98 3.21
N THR A 71 -13.89 -8.78 3.20
CA THR A 71 -13.68 -9.82 2.16
C THR A 71 -14.48 -11.10 2.42
N THR A 72 -14.96 -11.32 3.64
CA THR A 72 -15.67 -12.56 4.00
C THR A 72 -17.10 -12.60 3.48
N ARG A 73 -17.70 -11.43 3.23
CA ARG A 73 -19.12 -11.28 2.88
C ARG A 73 -19.38 -11.10 1.39
N TYR A 74 -18.41 -10.57 0.68
CA TYR A 74 -18.56 -10.20 -0.72
C TYR A 74 -17.63 -11.01 -1.62
N ILE A 75 -18.09 -11.25 -2.85
CA ILE A 75 -17.38 -12.01 -3.88
C ILE A 75 -16.91 -11.03 -4.96
N PRO A 76 -15.68 -11.18 -5.50
CA PRO A 76 -15.21 -10.35 -6.61
C PRO A 76 -16.18 -10.41 -7.81
N ALA A 77 -16.37 -9.27 -8.47
CA ALA A 77 -17.31 -9.16 -9.58
C ALA A 77 -16.99 -10.14 -10.73
N SER A 78 -15.70 -10.46 -10.94
CA SER A 78 -15.24 -11.44 -11.92
C SER A 78 -15.71 -12.87 -11.65
N GLU A 79 -16.07 -13.19 -10.40
CA GLU A 79 -16.45 -14.52 -9.95
C GLU A 79 -17.95 -14.65 -9.64
N CYS A 80 -18.71 -13.55 -9.79
CA CYS A 80 -20.10 -13.47 -9.39
C CYS A 80 -21.05 -13.34 -10.59
N CYS A 81 -21.35 -12.13 -11.02
CA CYS A 81 -22.31 -11.83 -12.09
C CYS A 81 -21.89 -10.57 -12.85
N GLU A 82 -22.15 -10.52 -14.16
CA GLU A 82 -21.74 -9.41 -15.04
C GLU A 82 -22.44 -8.09 -14.68
N ASP A 83 -23.73 -8.14 -14.32
CA ASP A 83 -24.56 -6.96 -14.06
C ASP A 83 -24.44 -6.40 -12.65
N GLY A 84 -23.80 -7.12 -11.72
CA GLY A 84 -23.74 -6.79 -10.30
C GLY A 84 -24.98 -7.23 -9.51
N CYS A 85 -24.79 -7.63 -8.27
CA CYS A 85 -25.85 -8.04 -7.35
C CYS A 85 -25.44 -7.72 -5.91
N GLU A 86 -26.33 -7.90 -4.95
CA GLU A 86 -26.10 -7.66 -3.53
C GLU A 86 -24.88 -8.41 -2.93
N LYS A 87 -24.35 -9.42 -3.64
CA LYS A 87 -23.18 -10.20 -3.22
C LYS A 87 -21.87 -9.65 -3.72
N CYS A 88 -21.86 -8.76 -4.72
CA CYS A 88 -20.63 -8.25 -5.34
C CYS A 88 -20.64 -6.74 -5.56
N SER A 89 -21.70 -6.04 -5.21
CA SER A 89 -21.80 -4.58 -5.36
C SER A 89 -22.57 -3.92 -4.24
N VAL A 90 -22.21 -2.67 -3.93
CA VAL A 90 -22.85 -1.80 -2.96
C VAL A 90 -23.08 -0.44 -3.59
N THR A 91 -24.28 0.15 -3.37
CA THR A 91 -24.61 1.47 -3.88
C THR A 91 -24.31 2.53 -2.83
N LEU A 92 -23.60 3.58 -3.24
CA LEU A 92 -23.39 4.80 -2.46
C LEU A 92 -24.12 5.95 -3.14
N SER A 93 -25.07 6.57 -2.48
CA SER A 93 -25.83 7.71 -2.98
C SER A 93 -25.23 9.04 -2.56
N LEU A 94 -25.29 10.05 -3.43
CA LEU A 94 -24.86 11.41 -3.14
C LEU A 94 -25.87 12.41 -3.71
N SER A 95 -26.30 13.38 -2.88
CA SER A 95 -27.11 14.50 -3.31
C SER A 95 -26.73 15.76 -2.53
N ARG A 96 -26.15 16.74 -3.22
CA ARG A 96 -25.73 18.01 -2.62
C ARG A 96 -26.09 19.18 -3.51
N GLU A 97 -26.45 20.30 -2.88
CA GLU A 97 -26.71 21.59 -3.53
C GLU A 97 -25.75 22.64 -2.96
N GLY A 98 -25.19 23.46 -3.85
CA GLY A 98 -24.24 24.51 -3.49
C GLY A 98 -24.88 25.79 -2.90
N PRO A 99 -24.06 26.67 -2.33
CA PRO A 99 -22.59 26.64 -2.41
C PRO A 99 -21.95 25.76 -1.32
N CYS A 100 -21.18 24.75 -1.70
CA CYS A 100 -20.46 23.88 -0.75
C CYS A 100 -19.28 23.14 -1.44
N MET A 101 -18.40 22.56 -0.64
CA MET A 101 -17.46 21.55 -1.10
C MET A 101 -18.10 20.16 -0.85
N VAL A 102 -18.23 19.38 -1.90
CA VAL A 102 -18.65 17.97 -1.79
C VAL A 102 -17.44 17.14 -1.40
N MET A 103 -17.57 16.38 -0.33
CA MET A 103 -16.53 15.53 0.23
C MET A 103 -16.90 14.04 0.12
N SER A 104 -15.93 13.16 0.31
CA SER A 104 -16.17 11.71 0.36
C SER A 104 -17.17 11.31 1.45
N GLY A 105 -17.16 11.99 2.60
CA GLY A 105 -18.12 11.76 3.70
C GLY A 105 -19.58 12.14 3.37
N ASP A 106 -19.84 12.79 2.23
CA ASP A 106 -21.21 13.07 1.75
C ASP A 106 -21.83 11.85 1.03
N LEU A 107 -21.04 10.80 0.76
CA LEU A 107 -21.53 9.55 0.21
C LEU A 107 -22.28 8.75 1.29
N ILE A 108 -23.50 8.38 1.00
CA ILE A 108 -24.35 7.57 1.87
C ILE A 108 -24.42 6.18 1.30
N SER A 109 -23.82 5.22 1.99
CA SER A 109 -23.80 3.81 1.58
C SER A 109 -25.07 3.08 2.01
N GLU A 110 -25.51 2.13 1.21
CA GLU A 110 -26.56 1.16 1.57
C GLU A 110 -26.05 0.11 2.58
N ASP A 111 -24.74 -0.10 2.66
CA ASP A 111 -24.10 -1.00 3.63
C ASP A 111 -23.15 -0.21 4.54
N SER A 112 -23.34 -0.32 5.86
CA SER A 112 -22.52 0.34 6.87
C SER A 112 -21.07 -0.13 6.92
N ASP A 113 -20.77 -1.29 6.37
CA ASP A 113 -19.43 -1.88 6.35
C ASP A 113 -18.61 -1.45 5.13
N VAL A 114 -19.28 -0.82 4.14
CA VAL A 114 -18.64 -0.31 2.90
C VAL A 114 -18.82 1.18 2.81
N ILE A 115 -17.95 1.93 3.47
CA ILE A 115 -17.99 3.40 3.57
C ILE A 115 -16.64 4.01 3.17
N PRO A 116 -16.59 5.30 2.82
CA PRO A 116 -15.33 6.01 2.63
C PRO A 116 -14.44 5.92 3.89
N VAL A 117 -13.17 5.56 3.70
CA VAL A 117 -12.17 5.50 4.80
C VAL A 117 -11.91 6.87 5.41
N HIS A 118 -11.93 7.91 4.57
CA HIS A 118 -11.71 9.28 4.97
C HIS A 118 -12.88 10.16 4.50
N ASP A 119 -13.48 10.92 5.41
CA ASP A 119 -14.63 11.80 5.12
C ASP A 119 -14.25 13.10 4.42
N ASN A 120 -12.96 13.46 4.42
CA ASN A 120 -12.46 14.78 4.03
C ASN A 120 -11.80 14.82 2.65
N ILE A 121 -12.00 13.80 1.81
CA ILE A 121 -11.45 13.80 0.44
C ILE A 121 -12.34 14.70 -0.44
N PRO A 122 -11.81 15.78 -1.05
CA PRO A 122 -12.61 16.70 -1.85
C PRO A 122 -12.95 16.10 -3.22
N ILE A 123 -14.24 16.04 -3.55
CA ILE A 123 -14.75 15.55 -4.84
C ILE A 123 -14.94 16.72 -5.82
N VAL A 124 -15.81 17.69 -5.46
CA VAL A 124 -16.09 18.86 -6.30
C VAL A 124 -16.59 20.04 -5.47
N LYS A 125 -16.23 21.25 -5.89
CA LYS A 125 -16.80 22.49 -5.32
C LYS A 125 -18.03 22.88 -6.13
N LEU A 126 -19.17 23.01 -5.46
CA LEU A 126 -20.40 23.53 -6.04
C LEU A 126 -20.55 25.03 -5.74
N GLY A 127 -20.89 25.79 -6.77
CA GLY A 127 -21.25 27.21 -6.67
C GLY A 127 -22.76 27.39 -6.32
N ILE A 128 -23.21 28.65 -6.34
CA ILE A 128 -24.62 28.99 -6.12
C ILE A 128 -25.47 28.38 -7.23
N ASN A 129 -26.59 27.75 -6.85
CA ASN A 129 -27.54 27.06 -7.75
C ASN A 129 -26.93 25.86 -8.51
N GLN A 130 -25.77 25.36 -8.10
CA GLN A 130 -25.23 24.13 -8.64
C GLN A 130 -25.64 22.92 -7.78
N LYS A 131 -25.84 21.80 -8.45
CA LYS A 131 -26.28 20.55 -7.83
C LYS A 131 -25.53 19.37 -8.38
N LEU A 132 -25.22 18.40 -7.52
CA LEU A 132 -24.71 17.09 -7.87
C LEU A 132 -25.57 16.01 -7.22
N THR A 133 -26.17 15.13 -8.04
CA THR A 133 -26.97 13.98 -7.58
C THR A 133 -26.58 12.77 -8.42
N LEU A 134 -26.14 11.72 -7.75
CA LEU A 134 -25.62 10.51 -8.38
C LEU A 134 -25.78 9.27 -7.47
N ASN A 135 -25.68 8.11 -8.08
CA ASN A 135 -25.40 6.84 -7.41
C ASN A 135 -24.04 6.30 -7.89
N ALA A 136 -23.15 6.06 -6.97
CA ALA A 136 -21.88 5.42 -7.21
C ALA A 136 -21.99 3.94 -6.83
N ILE A 137 -21.71 3.04 -7.76
CA ILE A 137 -21.78 1.61 -7.54
C ILE A 137 -20.35 1.11 -7.30
N ALA A 138 -20.09 0.68 -6.07
CA ALA A 138 -18.82 0.08 -5.68
C ALA A 138 -18.86 -1.44 -5.88
N ARG A 139 -17.74 -2.01 -6.35
CA ARG A 139 -17.55 -3.44 -6.55
C ARG A 139 -16.21 -3.88 -5.98
N ILE A 140 -16.11 -5.15 -5.59
CA ILE A 140 -14.83 -5.78 -5.28
C ILE A 140 -14.12 -6.14 -6.58
N GLY A 141 -12.84 -5.78 -6.65
CA GLY A 141 -11.95 -6.10 -7.75
C GLY A 141 -10.50 -6.16 -7.33
N TYR A 142 -9.62 -6.41 -8.27
CA TYR A 142 -8.19 -6.58 -8.05
C TYR A 142 -7.37 -5.45 -8.68
N ALA A 143 -6.31 -5.03 -8.01
CA ALA A 143 -5.46 -3.97 -8.54
C ALA A 143 -4.70 -4.36 -9.82
N LYS A 144 -4.57 -5.65 -10.13
CA LYS A 144 -4.07 -6.12 -11.43
C LYS A 144 -4.94 -5.66 -12.60
N ASP A 145 -6.26 -5.44 -12.37
CA ASP A 145 -7.21 -4.99 -13.38
C ASP A 145 -7.24 -3.46 -13.47
N HIS A 146 -7.24 -2.78 -12.30
CA HIS A 146 -7.14 -1.32 -12.24
C HIS A 146 -6.63 -0.87 -10.86
N ALA A 147 -5.74 0.14 -10.83
CA ALA A 147 -5.11 0.67 -9.61
C ALA A 147 -6.09 1.21 -8.56
N LYS A 148 -7.36 1.50 -8.89
CA LYS A 148 -8.38 1.91 -7.92
C LYS A 148 -8.66 0.86 -6.85
N TRP A 149 -8.38 -0.42 -7.13
CA TRP A 149 -8.50 -1.55 -6.21
C TRP A 149 -7.21 -1.89 -5.45
N GLN A 150 -6.22 -1.01 -5.49
CA GLN A 150 -4.99 -1.23 -4.74
C GLN A 150 -5.26 -1.12 -3.23
N SER A 151 -4.90 -2.17 -2.47
CA SER A 151 -5.16 -2.25 -1.02
C SER A 151 -4.10 -1.56 -0.19
N ALA A 152 -2.85 -1.57 -0.66
CA ALA A 152 -1.71 -1.11 0.11
C ALA A 152 -0.54 -0.65 -0.76
N LEU A 153 0.36 0.10 -0.16
CA LEU A 153 1.71 0.34 -0.65
C LEU A 153 2.66 -0.63 0.05
N ALA A 154 3.44 -1.39 -0.73
CA ALA A 154 4.40 -2.33 -0.20
C ALA A 154 5.75 -2.19 -0.89
N SER A 155 6.81 -2.17 -0.10
CA SER A 155 8.19 -2.07 -0.57
C SER A 155 9.12 -2.91 0.29
N TYR A 156 10.26 -3.29 -0.27
CA TYR A 156 11.32 -3.94 0.48
C TYR A 156 12.70 -3.47 0.00
N GLN A 157 13.68 -3.64 0.86
CA GLN A 157 15.09 -3.44 0.56
C GLN A 157 15.90 -4.49 1.29
N HIS A 158 17.11 -4.80 0.82
CA HIS A 158 18.04 -5.63 1.59
C HIS A 158 18.42 -4.96 2.91
N VAL A 159 18.61 -5.77 3.95
CA VAL A 159 19.24 -5.29 5.18
C VAL A 159 20.68 -4.89 4.85
N PRO A 160 21.10 -3.67 5.17
CA PRO A 160 22.48 -3.24 4.94
C PRO A 160 23.41 -3.83 6.01
N ARG A 161 24.61 -4.23 5.57
CA ARG A 161 25.74 -4.49 6.44
C ARG A 161 26.73 -3.36 6.26
N ILE A 162 26.99 -2.61 7.32
CA ILE A 162 27.97 -1.53 7.34
C ILE A 162 29.15 -2.01 8.16
N THR A 163 30.33 -2.06 7.55
CA THR A 163 31.59 -2.39 8.21
C THR A 163 32.53 -1.20 8.12
N VAL A 164 33.18 -0.90 9.22
CA VAL A 164 34.16 0.20 9.32
C VAL A 164 35.49 -0.39 9.75
N ASP A 165 36.54 -0.08 8.99
CA ASP A 165 37.91 -0.37 9.39
C ASP A 165 38.38 0.73 10.32
N THR A 166 38.49 0.38 11.60
CA THR A 166 38.83 1.34 12.66
C THR A 166 40.31 1.76 12.62
N GLU A 167 41.21 1.00 11.97
CA GLU A 167 42.61 1.36 11.81
C GLU A 167 42.79 2.39 10.69
N MET A 168 41.91 2.38 9.67
CA MET A 168 41.96 3.28 8.53
C MET A 168 41.06 4.51 8.67
N CYS A 169 40.06 4.46 9.57
CA CYS A 169 39.09 5.53 9.75
C CYS A 169 39.71 6.68 10.56
N ASP A 170 39.79 7.85 9.97
CA ASP A 170 40.30 9.06 10.60
C ASP A 170 39.26 9.83 11.45
N LEU A 171 38.01 9.33 11.48
CA LEU A 171 36.86 9.97 12.16
C LEU A 171 36.55 11.39 11.61
N GLY A 172 36.94 11.68 10.38
CA GLY A 172 36.74 12.99 9.73
C GLY A 172 35.27 13.39 9.52
N GLY A 173 34.35 12.43 9.60
CA GLY A 173 32.90 12.67 9.58
C GLY A 173 32.30 13.04 8.20
N ALA A 174 33.08 13.04 7.12
CA ALA A 174 32.58 13.35 5.78
C ALA A 174 31.46 12.39 5.35
N CYS A 175 31.60 11.09 5.66
CA CYS A 175 30.59 10.05 5.38
C CYS A 175 29.25 10.27 6.11
N ILE A 176 29.28 10.92 7.27
CA ILE A 176 28.07 11.29 8.04
C ILE A 176 27.34 12.43 7.34
N GLN A 177 28.09 13.47 6.93
CA GLN A 177 27.51 14.65 6.26
C GLN A 177 26.94 14.32 4.88
N GLU A 178 27.56 13.40 4.15
CA GLU A 178 27.12 12.97 2.83
C GLU A 178 25.94 12.01 2.88
N CYS A 179 25.64 11.39 4.02
CA CYS A 179 24.57 10.40 4.15
C CYS A 179 23.19 11.05 4.05
N PRO A 180 22.40 10.83 2.96
CA PRO A 180 21.07 11.46 2.79
C PRO A 180 20.01 10.91 3.74
N ARG A 181 20.36 9.84 4.49
CA ARG A 181 19.45 9.15 5.41
C ARG A 181 19.87 9.26 6.87
N ASP A 182 20.94 10.01 7.17
CA ASP A 182 21.45 10.22 8.52
C ASP A 182 21.67 8.90 9.29
N VAL A 183 22.28 7.92 8.60
CA VAL A 183 22.44 6.55 9.11
C VAL A 183 23.61 6.44 10.10
N LEU A 184 24.65 7.24 9.92
CA LEU A 184 25.93 7.12 10.61
C LEU A 184 26.07 8.16 11.71
N ASP A 185 26.78 7.81 12.79
CA ASP A 185 27.14 8.72 13.88
C ASP A 185 28.51 8.32 14.47
N ILE A 186 29.17 9.23 15.17
CA ILE A 186 30.39 8.94 15.94
C ILE A 186 30.00 8.85 17.41
N VAL A 187 30.21 7.68 18.00
CA VAL A 187 29.95 7.41 19.42
C VAL A 187 31.21 6.79 20.03
N ASP A 188 31.70 7.33 21.12
CA ASP A 188 32.87 6.83 21.83
C ASP A 188 34.13 6.65 20.95
N ASP A 189 34.38 7.60 20.04
CA ASP A 189 35.46 7.59 19.05
C ASP A 189 35.38 6.43 18.04
N GLU A 190 34.19 5.90 17.80
CA GLU A 190 33.92 4.92 16.78
C GLU A 190 32.80 5.38 15.82
N LEU A 191 32.95 5.13 14.53
CA LEU A 191 31.90 5.37 13.52
C LEU A 191 30.92 4.19 13.56
N VAL A 192 29.67 4.47 13.94
CA VAL A 192 28.64 3.43 14.13
C VAL A 192 27.35 3.75 13.36
N PRO A 193 26.58 2.74 12.94
CA PRO A 193 25.24 2.98 12.36
C PRO A 193 24.24 3.30 13.48
N LYS A 194 23.66 4.51 13.43
CA LYS A 194 22.59 4.98 14.32
C LYS A 194 21.21 4.45 13.90
N TYR A 195 20.92 4.48 12.59
CA TYR A 195 19.65 4.03 12.00
C TYR A 195 19.90 3.04 10.87
N LEU A 196 20.42 1.87 11.20
CA LEU A 196 20.86 0.87 10.22
C LEU A 196 19.81 0.59 9.13
N TYR A 197 18.56 0.35 9.51
CA TYR A 197 17.49 -0.02 8.57
C TYR A 197 16.99 1.15 7.70
N SER A 198 17.41 2.39 7.98
CA SER A 198 17.15 3.53 7.12
C SER A 198 18.13 3.64 5.94
N CYS A 199 19.25 2.89 5.98
CA CYS A 199 20.21 2.88 4.89
C CYS A 199 19.60 2.27 3.62
N ASN A 200 19.68 3.00 2.52
CA ASN A 200 19.18 2.58 1.19
C ASN A 200 20.25 2.01 0.26
N LEU A 201 21.44 1.70 0.79
CA LEU A 201 22.56 1.13 0.04
C LEU A 201 23.06 2.04 -1.11
N CYS A 202 22.95 3.37 -0.99
CA CYS A 202 23.32 4.29 -2.08
C CYS A 202 24.84 4.40 -2.33
N GLY A 203 25.69 4.00 -1.38
CA GLY A 203 27.13 4.04 -1.52
C GLY A 203 27.80 5.39 -1.27
N ALA A 204 27.06 6.50 -1.12
CA ALA A 204 27.64 7.85 -0.99
C ALA A 204 28.67 7.98 0.13
N CYS A 205 28.47 7.30 1.26
CA CYS A 205 29.45 7.27 2.34
C CYS A 205 30.76 6.54 2.00
N MET A 206 30.72 5.57 1.08
CA MET A 206 31.92 4.90 0.55
C MET A 206 32.66 5.80 -0.43
N ASP A 207 31.91 6.44 -1.34
CA ASP A 207 32.49 7.28 -2.41
C ASP A 207 33.22 8.51 -1.86
N ILE A 208 32.81 9.05 -0.72
CA ILE A 208 33.43 10.22 -0.09
C ILE A 208 34.59 9.85 0.87
N CYS A 209 34.80 8.57 1.14
CA CYS A 209 35.81 8.14 2.11
C CYS A 209 37.19 8.05 1.43
N ASP A 210 38.07 8.99 1.69
CA ASP A 210 39.43 9.05 1.10
C ASP A 210 40.31 7.84 1.48
N TYR A 211 39.95 7.13 2.56
CA TYR A 211 40.71 6.00 3.10
C TYR A 211 40.09 4.64 2.79
N ASP A 212 38.97 4.57 2.07
CA ASP A 212 38.20 3.34 1.84
C ASP A 212 37.84 2.58 3.16
N ALA A 213 37.74 3.31 4.27
CA ALA A 213 37.55 2.74 5.60
C ALA A 213 36.12 2.24 5.88
N ILE A 214 35.14 2.64 5.07
CA ILE A 214 33.74 2.23 5.22
C ILE A 214 33.27 1.37 4.04
N LYS A 215 32.58 0.27 4.35
CA LYS A 215 31.99 -0.62 3.36
C LYS A 215 30.52 -0.87 3.67
N VAL A 216 29.66 -0.76 2.64
CA VAL A 216 28.24 -0.99 2.74
C VAL A 216 27.83 -2.06 1.75
N GLU A 217 27.30 -3.17 2.23
CA GLU A 217 26.93 -4.33 1.41
C GLU A 217 25.50 -4.79 1.76
N PRO A 218 24.72 -5.35 0.83
CA PRO A 218 23.46 -6.00 1.14
C PRO A 218 23.70 -7.34 1.84
N VAL A 219 22.83 -7.68 2.79
CA VAL A 219 22.70 -9.05 3.30
C VAL A 219 21.73 -9.80 2.39
N GLU A 220 22.18 -10.86 1.71
CA GLU A 220 21.47 -11.48 0.59
C GLU A 220 20.13 -12.12 0.98
N ASP A 221 20.00 -12.67 2.18
CA ASP A 221 18.85 -13.42 2.67
C ASP A 221 18.02 -12.67 3.73
N SER A 222 18.24 -11.36 3.84
CA SER A 222 17.62 -10.52 4.86
C SER A 222 17.08 -9.22 4.25
N PHE A 223 15.82 -8.91 4.57
CA PHE A 223 15.11 -7.78 3.97
C PHE A 223 14.37 -6.97 5.02
N VAL A 224 14.38 -5.66 4.87
CA VAL A 224 13.46 -4.73 5.54
C VAL A 224 12.23 -4.59 4.64
N PHE A 225 11.08 -4.94 5.16
CA PHE A 225 9.80 -4.85 4.45
C PHE A 225 8.95 -3.74 5.07
N ARG A 226 8.35 -2.90 4.24
CA ARG A 226 7.43 -1.83 4.62
C ARG A 226 6.10 -2.04 3.95
N LEU A 227 5.03 -2.01 4.75
CA LEU A 227 3.65 -2.15 4.29
C LEU A 227 2.82 -1.00 4.88
N GLU A 228 2.13 -0.27 4.03
CA GLU A 228 1.21 0.80 4.40
C GLU A 228 -0.15 0.53 3.76
N SER A 229 -1.19 0.41 4.58
CA SER A 229 -2.57 0.25 4.13
C SER A 229 -3.16 1.60 3.69
N PHE A 230 -3.96 1.59 2.63
CA PHE A 230 -4.78 2.76 2.26
C PHE A 230 -6.03 2.91 3.14
N GLY A 231 -6.17 2.07 4.17
CA GLY A 231 -7.27 2.11 5.14
C GLY A 231 -8.48 1.27 4.76
N SER A 232 -8.52 0.68 3.56
CA SER A 232 -9.58 -0.24 3.15
C SER A 232 -9.65 -1.48 4.04
N MET A 233 -8.50 -1.96 4.52
CA MET A 233 -8.33 -3.06 5.47
C MET A 233 -7.24 -2.72 6.48
N SER A 234 -7.31 -3.31 7.68
CA SER A 234 -6.21 -3.21 8.64
C SER A 234 -4.95 -3.91 8.12
N VAL A 235 -3.76 -3.46 8.56
CA VAL A 235 -2.49 -4.12 8.23
C VAL A 235 -2.50 -5.60 8.61
N LYS A 236 -3.14 -5.94 9.73
CA LYS A 236 -3.29 -7.34 10.18
C LYS A 236 -4.11 -8.14 9.17
N SER A 237 -5.28 -7.64 8.76
CA SER A 237 -6.13 -8.30 7.77
C SER A 237 -5.43 -8.46 6.42
N LEU A 238 -4.65 -7.46 5.98
CA LEU A 238 -3.86 -7.55 4.76
C LEU A 238 -2.83 -8.69 4.82
N ILE A 239 -2.14 -8.86 5.95
CA ILE A 239 -1.16 -9.94 6.15
C ILE A 239 -1.86 -11.30 6.15
N GLU A 240 -3.00 -11.42 6.83
CA GLU A 240 -3.81 -12.65 6.89
C GLU A 240 -4.31 -13.04 5.49
N GLU A 241 -4.85 -12.10 4.71
CA GLU A 241 -5.30 -12.33 3.33
C GLU A 241 -4.15 -12.72 2.40
N ALA A 242 -2.99 -12.05 2.50
CA ALA A 242 -1.82 -12.43 1.72
C ALA A 242 -1.36 -13.86 2.02
N ALA A 243 -1.31 -14.25 3.30
CA ALA A 243 -0.94 -15.61 3.70
C ALA A 243 -1.94 -16.65 3.17
N LYS A 244 -3.23 -16.36 3.24
CA LYS A 244 -4.31 -17.21 2.70
C LYS A 244 -4.16 -17.38 1.19
N LEU A 245 -3.94 -16.31 0.44
CA LEU A 245 -3.72 -16.35 -1.00
C LEU A 245 -2.53 -17.26 -1.41
N PHE A 246 -1.43 -17.24 -0.64
CA PHE A 246 -0.30 -18.13 -0.92
C PHE A 246 -0.66 -19.60 -0.69
N THR A 247 -1.42 -19.89 0.37
CA THR A 247 -1.89 -21.24 0.66
C THR A 247 -2.83 -21.74 -0.44
N GLU A 248 -3.82 -20.94 -0.83
CA GLU A 248 -4.77 -21.29 -1.91
C GLU A 248 -4.07 -21.52 -3.25
N LYS A 249 -3.08 -20.68 -3.61
CA LYS A 249 -2.29 -20.89 -4.84
C LYS A 249 -1.45 -22.16 -4.79
N ALA A 250 -0.91 -22.52 -3.62
CA ALA A 250 -0.15 -23.75 -3.45
C ALA A 250 -1.07 -24.98 -3.54
N ASP A 251 -2.22 -24.94 -2.90
CA ASP A 251 -3.20 -26.02 -2.93
C ASP A 251 -3.74 -26.23 -4.35
N SER A 252 -4.10 -25.15 -5.07
CA SER A 252 -4.53 -25.24 -6.46
C SER A 252 -3.46 -25.87 -7.38
N LEU A 253 -2.19 -25.53 -7.18
CA LEU A 253 -1.09 -26.16 -7.94
C LEU A 253 -0.98 -27.64 -7.65
N LEU A 254 -1.14 -28.07 -6.38
CA LEU A 254 -1.11 -29.47 -5.99
C LEU A 254 -2.27 -30.25 -6.62
N GLU A 255 -3.47 -29.69 -6.61
CA GLU A 255 -4.66 -30.28 -7.24
C GLU A 255 -4.48 -30.45 -8.77
N GLU A 256 -3.90 -29.43 -9.44
CA GLU A 256 -3.62 -29.52 -10.88
C GLU A 256 -2.58 -30.61 -11.20
N LEU A 257 -1.56 -30.76 -10.35
CA LEU A 257 -0.54 -31.81 -10.52
C LEU A 257 -1.10 -33.21 -10.30
N GLU A 258 -1.99 -33.39 -9.30
CA GLU A 258 -2.67 -34.67 -9.05
C GLU A 258 -3.60 -35.09 -10.21
N ASN A 259 -4.16 -34.13 -10.94
CA ASN A 259 -5.02 -34.37 -12.11
C ASN A 259 -4.22 -34.69 -13.40
N LEU A 260 -2.88 -34.59 -13.38
CA LEU A 260 -2.00 -34.93 -14.51
C LEU A 260 -1.53 -36.39 -14.49
N ASP A 261 -1.70 -37.11 -13.37
CA ASP A 261 -1.40 -38.53 -13.20
C ASP A 261 -2.67 -39.38 -13.46
#